data_055a6e500af09e23b7e21de2d0e0c941
#
_entry.id   055a6e500af09e23b7e21de2d0e0c941
#
_cell.length_a   1.000
_cell.length_b   1.000
_cell.length_c   1.000
_cell.angle_alpha   90.00
_cell.angle_beta   90.00
_cell.angle_gamma   90.00
#
_symmetry.space_group_name_H-M   'P 1'
#
loop_
_entity.id
_entity.type
_entity.pdbx_description
1 polymer ?
#
loop_
_entity_poly.entity_id
_entity_poly.type
_entity_poly.pdbx_seq_one_letter_code
_entity_poly.pdbx_strand_id
1 'polypeptide(L)'
;MPNFGYAFANFDPTKHVRASVREKDISPKHAREIAVAIKGMSIEKARDYLQDVIARRRAVPFRRYKNEVGHRSDPGVMSGRYPQKAAKEFIKTLDNLEANAEYKGMDLDRLKIISACTHRGVVVKRFTPRAMGRATPKNNTLTHIELVARES
;
A
#
# COMPACT_ATOMS: atom_id res chain seq x y z
N MET A 1 20.45 4.77 12.34
CA MET A 1 19.31 4.09 11.68
C MET A 1 19.78 3.54 10.34
N PRO A 2 19.41 2.31 9.98
CA PRO A 2 19.73 1.81 8.65
C PRO A 2 19.10 2.71 7.59
N ASN A 3 19.91 3.14 6.62
CA ASN A 3 19.46 4.01 5.55
C ASN A 3 18.73 3.14 4.50
N PHE A 4 17.40 3.14 4.52
CA PHE A 4 16.60 2.41 3.54
C PHE A 4 16.51 3.24 2.26
N GLY A 5 17.13 2.78 1.18
CA GLY A 5 16.91 3.32 -0.15
C GLY A 5 15.47 3.08 -0.64
N TYR A 6 15.03 3.89 -1.60
CA TYR A 6 13.78 3.62 -2.32
C TYR A 6 14.02 2.57 -3.42
N ALA A 7 13.02 1.74 -3.69
CA ALA A 7 13.09 0.74 -4.76
C ALA A 7 13.08 1.37 -6.18
N PHE A 8 12.64 2.61 -6.29
CA PHE A 8 12.61 3.34 -7.56
C PHE A 8 13.99 3.94 -7.87
N ALA A 9 14.72 3.35 -8.84
CA ALA A 9 16.09 3.72 -9.18
C ALA A 9 16.22 5.04 -9.95
N ASN A 10 15.27 5.33 -10.86
CA ASN A 10 15.35 6.49 -11.77
C ASN A 10 14.67 7.73 -11.17
N PHE A 11 15.05 8.09 -9.95
CA PHE A 11 14.48 9.25 -9.26
C PHE A 11 15.15 10.55 -9.68
N ASP A 12 14.37 11.43 -10.29
CA ASP A 12 14.75 12.81 -10.62
C ASP A 12 14.17 13.77 -9.57
N PRO A 13 14.97 14.47 -8.79
CA PRO A 13 14.47 15.37 -7.75
C PRO A 13 13.60 16.52 -8.25
N THR A 14 13.76 16.92 -9.52
CA THR A 14 13.01 18.04 -10.12
C THR A 14 11.62 17.64 -10.58
N LYS A 15 11.42 16.38 -11.01
CA LYS A 15 10.18 15.88 -11.62
C LYS A 15 9.42 14.91 -10.74
N HIS A 16 10.08 14.35 -9.75
CA HIS A 16 9.50 13.31 -8.91
C HIS A 16 9.39 13.74 -7.45
N VAL A 17 8.30 13.32 -6.83
CA VAL A 17 8.10 13.39 -5.40
C VAL A 17 7.97 11.98 -4.83
N ARG A 18 8.45 11.77 -3.63
CA ARG A 18 8.43 10.47 -2.96
C ARG A 18 7.98 10.58 -1.52
N ALA A 19 7.30 9.55 -1.06
CA ALA A 19 6.95 9.36 0.34
C ALA A 19 7.10 7.91 0.74
N SER A 20 7.44 7.65 1.97
CA SER A 20 7.50 6.28 2.50
C SER A 20 7.07 6.22 3.94
N VAL A 21 6.43 5.11 4.26
CA VAL A 21 6.04 4.76 5.63
C VAL A 21 6.65 3.42 5.98
N ARG A 22 7.26 3.34 7.16
CA ARG A 22 8.03 2.17 7.61
C ARG A 22 7.32 1.44 8.75
N GLU A 23 7.56 0.13 8.86
CA GLU A 23 7.17 -0.74 9.99
C GLU A 23 5.69 -0.67 10.36
N LYS A 24 4.79 -0.67 9.35
CA LYS A 24 3.34 -0.67 9.62
C LYS A 24 2.80 -2.06 9.85
N ASP A 25 1.94 -2.20 10.85
CA ASP A 25 1.23 -3.43 11.18
C ASP A 25 0.06 -3.69 10.20
N ILE A 26 0.42 -3.94 8.94
CA ILE A 26 -0.50 -4.30 7.86
C ILE A 26 0.00 -5.54 7.12
N SER A 27 -0.91 -6.30 6.54
CA SER A 27 -0.54 -7.50 5.78
C SER A 27 0.24 -7.12 4.51
N PRO A 28 1.47 -7.65 4.30
CA PRO A 28 2.24 -7.40 3.07
C PRO A 28 1.50 -7.84 1.80
N LYS A 29 0.69 -8.90 1.90
CA LYS A 29 -0.13 -9.40 0.78
C LYS A 29 -1.20 -8.37 0.39
N HIS A 30 -1.94 -7.85 1.36
CA HIS A 30 -2.96 -6.82 1.14
C HIS A 30 -2.36 -5.51 0.64
N ALA A 31 -1.24 -5.07 1.23
CA ALA A 31 -0.54 -3.86 0.83
C ALA A 31 -0.08 -3.95 -0.64
N ARG A 32 0.47 -5.08 -1.06
CA ARG A 32 0.90 -5.29 -2.44
C ARG A 32 -0.25 -5.17 -3.44
N GLU A 33 -1.41 -5.75 -3.15
CA GLU A 33 -2.55 -5.67 -4.07
C GLU A 33 -3.11 -4.24 -4.16
N ILE A 34 -3.13 -3.48 -3.06
CA ILE A 34 -3.47 -2.05 -3.09
C ILE A 34 -2.46 -1.27 -3.93
N ALA A 35 -1.16 -1.46 -3.72
CA ALA A 35 -0.11 -0.77 -4.46
C ALA A 35 -0.25 -0.97 -5.98
N VAL A 36 -0.56 -2.19 -6.42
CA VAL A 36 -0.82 -2.50 -7.83
C VAL A 36 -2.09 -1.80 -8.34
N ALA A 37 -3.13 -1.70 -7.50
CA ALA A 37 -4.39 -1.08 -7.88
C ALA A 37 -4.28 0.42 -8.08
N ILE A 38 -3.53 1.13 -7.22
CA ILE A 38 -3.40 2.60 -7.27
C ILE A 38 -2.31 3.08 -8.24
N LYS A 39 -1.42 2.22 -8.71
CA LYS A 39 -0.36 2.60 -9.65
C LYS A 39 -0.96 3.13 -10.95
N GLY A 40 -0.50 4.31 -11.38
CA GLY A 40 -0.97 5.01 -12.58
C GLY A 40 -2.16 5.94 -12.36
N MET A 41 -2.73 6.00 -11.15
CA MET A 41 -3.81 6.93 -10.81
C MET A 41 -3.25 8.30 -10.42
N SER A 42 -4.07 9.36 -10.58
CA SER A 42 -3.82 10.65 -9.91
C SER A 42 -4.01 10.48 -8.40
N ILE A 43 -3.46 11.39 -7.61
CA ILE A 43 -3.52 11.29 -6.14
C ILE A 43 -4.97 11.35 -5.65
N GLU A 44 -5.78 12.26 -6.18
CA GLU A 44 -7.21 12.37 -5.84
C GLU A 44 -7.97 11.08 -6.12
N LYS A 45 -7.85 10.53 -7.35
CA LYS A 45 -8.52 9.28 -7.73
C LYS A 45 -8.07 8.10 -6.85
N ALA A 46 -6.80 8.06 -6.46
CA ALA A 46 -6.29 7.04 -5.55
C ALA A 46 -6.89 7.20 -4.15
N ARG A 47 -7.05 8.42 -3.67
CA ARG A 47 -7.69 8.74 -2.38
C ARG A 47 -9.15 8.29 -2.36
N ASP A 48 -9.93 8.69 -3.36
CA ASP A 48 -11.34 8.32 -3.51
C ASP A 48 -11.51 6.81 -3.57
N TYR A 49 -10.69 6.14 -4.38
CA TYR A 49 -10.67 4.69 -4.47
C TYR A 49 -10.42 4.04 -3.12
N LEU A 50 -9.45 4.52 -2.34
CA LEU A 50 -9.13 3.96 -1.03
C LEU A 50 -10.22 4.25 0.01
N GLN A 51 -10.90 5.39 -0.07
CA GLN A 51 -12.05 5.70 0.77
C GLN A 51 -13.22 4.75 0.47
N ASP A 52 -13.47 4.45 -0.80
CA ASP A 52 -14.47 3.46 -1.21
C ASP A 52 -14.14 2.05 -0.71
N VAL A 53 -12.86 1.69 -0.70
CA VAL A 53 -12.39 0.41 -0.12
C VAL A 53 -12.65 0.38 1.40
N ILE A 54 -12.40 1.48 2.12
CA ILE A 54 -12.67 1.58 3.56
C ILE A 54 -14.17 1.48 3.84
N ALA A 55 -15.00 2.14 3.03
CA ALA A 55 -16.44 2.08 3.10
C ALA A 55 -17.05 0.76 2.59
N ARG A 56 -16.21 -0.16 2.08
CA ARG A 56 -16.61 -1.44 1.45
C ARG A 56 -17.51 -1.27 0.22
N ARG A 57 -17.46 -0.13 -0.44
CA ARG A 57 -18.20 0.11 -1.69
C ARG A 57 -17.47 -0.46 -2.91
N ARG A 58 -16.13 -0.52 -2.84
CA ARG A 58 -15.29 -1.01 -3.95
C ARG A 58 -14.24 -1.99 -3.45
N ALA A 59 -14.18 -3.18 -4.05
CA ALA A 59 -13.20 -4.19 -3.69
C ALA A 59 -11.85 -3.96 -4.37
N VAL A 60 -10.77 -4.32 -3.67
CA VAL A 60 -9.42 -4.38 -4.25
C VAL A 60 -9.26 -5.71 -4.96
N PRO A 61 -8.93 -5.74 -6.26
CA PRO A 61 -8.71 -6.99 -6.98
C PRO A 61 -7.42 -7.66 -6.49
N PHE A 62 -7.55 -8.93 -6.09
CA PHE A 62 -6.42 -9.76 -5.69
C PHE A 62 -5.95 -10.58 -6.88
N ARG A 63 -4.77 -10.27 -7.41
CA ARG A 63 -4.22 -10.90 -8.62
C ARG A 63 -3.16 -11.94 -8.28
N ARG A 64 -2.24 -11.64 -7.38
CA ARG A 64 -1.18 -12.57 -6.96
C ARG A 64 -1.60 -13.46 -5.80
N TYR A 65 -2.24 -12.88 -4.79
CA TYR A 65 -2.64 -13.59 -3.56
C TYR A 65 -4.12 -13.94 -3.59
N LYS A 66 -4.56 -14.59 -4.69
CA LYS A 66 -5.96 -14.87 -5.00
C LYS A 66 -6.50 -16.22 -4.48
N ASN A 67 -5.61 -17.13 -4.04
CA ASN A 67 -6.03 -18.45 -3.58
C ASN A 67 -7.01 -18.33 -2.41
N GLU A 68 -8.12 -19.04 -2.47
CA GLU A 68 -9.21 -19.05 -1.47
C GLU A 68 -9.82 -17.65 -1.22
N VAL A 69 -9.71 -16.73 -2.17
CA VAL A 69 -10.38 -15.44 -2.14
C VAL A 69 -11.66 -15.49 -2.92
N GLY A 70 -12.78 -15.15 -2.26
CA GLY A 70 -14.10 -15.12 -2.90
C GLY A 70 -14.19 -14.14 -4.06
N HIS A 71 -15.01 -14.46 -5.05
CA HIS A 71 -15.32 -13.55 -6.15
C HIS A 71 -16.18 -12.39 -5.69
N ARG A 72 -16.08 -11.27 -6.40
CA ARG A 72 -16.86 -10.05 -6.18
C ARG A 72 -17.59 -9.67 -7.47
N SER A 73 -18.75 -9.05 -7.30
CA SER A 73 -19.58 -8.56 -8.40
C SER A 73 -19.12 -7.20 -8.95
N ASP A 74 -18.10 -6.60 -8.36
CA ASP A 74 -17.56 -5.31 -8.81
C ASP A 74 -16.99 -5.43 -10.24
N PRO A 75 -17.21 -4.45 -11.13
CA PRO A 75 -16.68 -4.48 -12.49
C PRO A 75 -15.15 -4.66 -12.53
N GLY A 76 -14.69 -5.67 -13.29
CA GLY A 76 -13.25 -5.94 -13.45
C GLY A 76 -12.58 -6.63 -12.24
N VAL A 77 -13.34 -7.05 -11.25
CA VAL A 77 -12.84 -7.75 -10.06
C VAL A 77 -13.38 -9.18 -10.04
N MET A 78 -12.51 -10.17 -10.22
CA MET A 78 -12.87 -11.57 -9.95
C MET A 78 -12.74 -11.86 -8.45
N SER A 79 -11.50 -12.10 -7.99
CA SER A 79 -11.19 -12.30 -6.59
C SER A 79 -10.85 -10.98 -5.94
N GLY A 80 -11.54 -10.60 -4.87
CA GLY A 80 -11.32 -9.32 -4.21
C GLY A 80 -11.65 -9.32 -2.73
N ARG A 81 -11.02 -8.40 -2.01
CA ARG A 81 -11.26 -8.13 -0.59
C ARG A 81 -11.30 -6.63 -0.33
N TYR A 82 -11.67 -6.27 0.89
CA TYR A 82 -11.69 -4.90 1.39
C TYR A 82 -10.63 -4.71 2.49
N PRO A 83 -9.35 -4.48 2.13
CA PRO A 83 -8.27 -4.37 3.11
C PRO A 83 -8.25 -3.00 3.79
N GLN A 84 -9.25 -2.70 4.62
CA GLN A 84 -9.48 -1.40 5.24
C GLN A 84 -8.27 -0.89 6.04
N LYS A 85 -7.63 -1.77 6.84
CA LYS A 85 -6.47 -1.39 7.67
C LYS A 85 -5.30 -0.91 6.80
N ALA A 86 -5.03 -1.62 5.70
CA ALA A 86 -3.99 -1.24 4.77
C ALA A 86 -4.36 0.05 3.99
N ALA A 87 -5.62 0.18 3.53
CA ALA A 87 -6.08 1.37 2.82
C ALA A 87 -5.90 2.65 3.65
N LYS A 88 -6.18 2.61 4.96
CA LYS A 88 -5.94 3.76 5.86
C LYS A 88 -4.48 4.18 5.91
N GLU A 89 -3.54 3.24 5.94
CA GLU A 89 -2.11 3.57 5.95
C GLU A 89 -1.64 4.11 4.59
N PHE A 90 -2.23 3.64 3.48
CA PHE A 90 -1.96 4.22 2.16
C PHE A 90 -2.48 5.66 2.04
N ILE A 91 -3.65 5.99 2.58
CA ILE A 91 -4.16 7.38 2.60
C ILE A 91 -3.17 8.29 3.34
N LYS A 92 -2.69 7.90 4.53
CA LYS A 92 -1.68 8.67 5.27
C LYS A 92 -0.37 8.85 4.47
N THR A 93 -0.02 7.84 3.67
CA THR A 93 1.18 7.93 2.81
C THR A 93 0.94 8.89 1.64
N LEU A 94 -0.28 8.94 1.10
CA LEU A 94 -0.67 9.91 0.08
C LEU A 94 -0.67 11.34 0.64
N ASP A 95 -1.20 11.56 1.86
CA ASP A 95 -1.17 12.86 2.53
C ASP A 95 0.29 13.37 2.69
N ASN A 96 1.21 12.48 3.07
CA ASN A 96 2.63 12.81 3.14
C ASN A 96 3.23 13.10 1.76
N LEU A 97 2.80 12.36 0.72
CA LEU A 97 3.25 12.59 -0.64
C LEU A 97 2.80 13.95 -1.17
N GLU A 98 1.55 14.36 -0.89
CA GLU A 98 1.00 15.68 -1.20
C GLU A 98 1.79 16.79 -0.51
N ALA A 99 1.99 16.70 0.80
CA ALA A 99 2.77 17.68 1.56
C ALA A 99 4.21 17.84 1.02
N ASN A 100 4.83 16.74 0.61
CA ASN A 100 6.15 16.78 -0.03
C ASN A 100 6.12 17.42 -1.42
N ALA A 101 5.03 17.27 -2.16
CA ALA A 101 4.84 17.90 -3.47
C ALA A 101 4.61 19.41 -3.34
N GLU A 102 3.76 19.82 -2.39
CA GLU A 102 3.54 21.24 -2.05
C GLU A 102 4.84 21.93 -1.65
N TYR A 103 5.64 21.29 -0.80
CA TYR A 103 6.94 21.81 -0.41
C TYR A 103 7.89 22.05 -1.60
N LYS A 104 7.76 21.23 -2.65
CA LYS A 104 8.52 21.39 -3.90
C LYS A 104 7.88 22.36 -4.89
N GLY A 105 6.67 22.88 -4.62
CA GLY A 105 5.93 23.75 -5.52
C GLY A 105 5.39 23.04 -6.77
N MET A 106 5.12 21.73 -6.67
CA MET A 106 4.57 20.95 -7.78
C MET A 106 3.04 21.09 -7.83
N ASP A 107 2.48 21.00 -9.04
CA ASP A 107 1.04 21.05 -9.27
C ASP A 107 0.39 19.71 -8.85
N LEU A 108 -0.44 19.75 -7.80
CA LEU A 108 -1.08 18.56 -7.22
C LEU A 108 -2.03 17.87 -8.21
N ASP A 109 -2.76 18.65 -9.01
CA ASP A 109 -3.75 18.13 -9.96
C ASP A 109 -3.11 17.29 -11.09
N ARG A 110 -1.84 17.59 -11.39
CA ARG A 110 -1.06 16.89 -12.41
C ARG A 110 -0.24 15.71 -11.89
N LEU A 111 -0.25 15.50 -10.58
CA LEU A 111 0.53 14.42 -10.00
C LEU A 111 -0.08 13.05 -10.25
N LYS A 112 0.73 12.15 -10.83
CA LYS A 112 0.38 10.73 -11.05
C LYS A 112 1.34 9.81 -10.33
N ILE A 113 0.79 8.77 -9.71
CA ILE A 113 1.57 7.72 -9.03
C ILE A 113 2.24 6.85 -10.09
N ILE A 114 3.55 7.00 -10.28
CA ILE A 114 4.33 6.20 -11.23
C ILE A 114 4.83 4.89 -10.62
N SER A 115 5.12 4.90 -9.32
CA SER A 115 5.58 3.72 -8.59
C SER A 115 4.90 3.63 -7.23
N ALA A 116 4.42 2.44 -6.93
CA ALA A 116 3.91 2.06 -5.61
C ALA A 116 4.49 0.69 -5.26
N CYS A 117 5.36 0.66 -4.27
CA CYS A 117 6.05 -0.55 -3.84
C CYS A 117 5.75 -0.84 -2.38
N THR A 118 5.77 -2.12 -2.03
CA THR A 118 5.61 -2.57 -0.65
C THR A 118 6.64 -3.64 -0.35
N HIS A 119 7.29 -3.52 0.79
CA HIS A 119 8.33 -4.44 1.24
C HIS A 119 7.99 -5.01 2.59
N ARG A 120 8.52 -6.21 2.87
CA ARG A 120 8.42 -6.83 4.20
C ARG A 120 9.42 -6.16 5.13
N GLY A 121 8.92 -5.76 6.30
CA GLY A 121 9.74 -5.24 7.40
C GLY A 121 10.08 -6.32 8.43
N VAL A 122 10.26 -5.88 9.67
CA VAL A 122 10.56 -6.75 10.80
C VAL A 122 9.44 -7.76 11.03
N VAL A 123 9.81 -8.97 11.39
CA VAL A 123 8.89 -10.03 11.79
C VAL A 123 8.79 -10.08 13.30
N VAL A 124 7.63 -9.72 13.83
CA VAL A 124 7.32 -9.86 15.26
C VAL A 124 6.94 -11.31 15.53
N LYS A 125 7.84 -12.03 16.18
CA LYS A 125 7.63 -13.44 16.51
C LYS A 125 6.67 -13.58 17.68
N ARG A 126 5.62 -14.39 17.49
CA ARG A 126 4.65 -14.74 18.52
C ARG A 126 4.35 -16.23 18.44
N PHE A 127 3.81 -16.78 19.53
CA PHE A 127 3.41 -18.18 19.61
C PHE A 127 1.96 -18.30 20.06
N THR A 128 1.27 -19.30 19.54
CA THR A 128 -0.07 -19.67 19.99
C THR A 128 0.00 -21.03 20.64
N PRO A 129 -0.47 -21.20 21.89
CA PRO A 129 -0.53 -22.50 22.55
C PRO A 129 -1.50 -23.42 21.80
N ARG A 130 -1.15 -24.69 21.74
CA ARG A 130 -1.91 -25.76 21.09
C ARG A 130 -2.07 -26.94 22.03
N ALA A 131 -2.85 -27.95 21.60
CA ALA A 131 -3.06 -29.18 22.35
C ALA A 131 -1.76 -29.90 22.66
N MET A 132 -1.74 -30.69 23.72
CA MET A 132 -0.58 -31.53 24.19
C MET A 132 0.66 -30.70 24.50
N GLY A 133 0.51 -29.51 25.08
CA GLY A 133 1.63 -28.67 25.50
C GLY A 133 2.50 -28.12 24.37
N ARG A 134 2.05 -28.21 23.12
CA ARG A 134 2.77 -27.66 21.96
C ARG A 134 2.47 -26.17 21.77
N ALA A 135 3.38 -25.45 21.12
CA ALA A 135 3.19 -24.07 20.68
C ALA A 135 3.49 -23.97 19.18
N THR A 136 2.66 -23.24 18.46
CA THR A 136 2.86 -22.96 17.03
C THR A 136 3.22 -21.49 16.83
N PRO A 137 4.14 -21.17 15.90
CA PRO A 137 4.52 -19.79 15.63
C PRO A 137 3.34 -19.02 15.03
N LYS A 138 3.11 -17.78 15.52
CA LYS A 138 2.16 -16.81 15.00
C LYS A 138 2.89 -15.52 14.67
N ASN A 139 3.68 -15.55 13.60
CA ASN A 139 4.50 -14.42 13.20
C ASN A 139 3.65 -13.31 12.59
N ASN A 140 3.93 -12.05 12.97
CA ASN A 140 3.36 -10.87 12.35
C ASN A 140 4.47 -10.12 11.60
N THR A 141 4.35 -10.01 10.28
CA THR A 141 5.31 -9.31 9.43
C THR A 141 4.85 -7.88 9.23
N LEU A 142 5.64 -6.92 9.66
CA LEU A 142 5.42 -5.51 9.41
C LEU A 142 5.70 -5.18 7.93
N THR A 143 5.16 -4.08 7.45
CA THR A 143 5.24 -3.71 6.02
C THR A 143 5.73 -2.29 5.86
N HIS A 144 6.59 -2.07 4.87
CA HIS A 144 6.95 -0.75 4.37
C HIS A 144 6.10 -0.41 3.14
N ILE A 145 5.76 0.87 2.99
CA ILE A 145 5.08 1.40 1.80
C ILE A 145 5.97 2.48 1.21
N GLU A 146 6.15 2.44 -0.09
CA GLU A 146 6.88 3.47 -0.86
C GLU A 146 6.01 3.92 -2.02
N LEU A 147 5.82 5.24 -2.12
CA LEU A 147 5.11 5.87 -3.23
C LEU A 147 6.02 6.88 -3.91
N VAL A 148 5.99 6.89 -5.23
CA VAL A 148 6.65 7.90 -6.06
C VAL A 148 5.63 8.41 -7.06
N ALA A 149 5.48 9.72 -7.12
CA ALA A 149 4.63 10.39 -8.10
C ALA A 149 5.47 11.33 -8.98
N ARG A 150 4.94 11.62 -10.15
CA ARG A 150 5.51 12.54 -11.12
C ARG A 150 4.43 13.48 -11.61
N GLU A 151 4.81 14.74 -11.81
CA GLU A 151 4.01 15.70 -12.54
C GLU A 151 3.96 15.32 -14.04
N SER A 152 2.76 15.27 -14.59
CA SER A 152 2.49 14.81 -15.98
C SER A 152 2.05 15.96 -16.88
#